data_c1e72ee80b0af720d14ea78fc6442577
#
_entry.id   c1e72ee80b0af720d14ea78fc6442577
#
_cell.length_a   1.000
_cell.length_b   1.000
_cell.length_c   1.000
_cell.angle_alpha   90.00
_cell.angle_beta   90.00
_cell.angle_gamma   90.00
#
_symmetry.space_group_name_H-M   'P 1'
#
loop_
_entity.id
_entity.type
_entity.pdbx_description
1 polymer ?
#
loop_
_entity_poly.entity_id
_entity_poly.type
_entity_poly.pdbx_seq_one_letter_code
_entity_poly.pdbx_strand_id
1 'polypeptide(L)'
;MGWRFGVAFGISDTALNTGARQFYGMTSATTLLGISSTVTVDSLTNIIGIGSDASDTNLQIFHNDATGTATKIDLGANFLANRTVSAATDFFVFELYNPFNSMTVYYRVTSLENNVTVEGSITTNLPNDTTPITMQAVRTSGATSNACSFDISQLTINCLS
;
A
#
# COMPACT_ATOMS: atom_id res chain seq x y z
N MET A 1 -8.92 15.61 -13.98
CA MET A 1 -8.13 16.18 -12.85
C MET A 1 -6.92 15.28 -12.65
N GLY A 2 -5.71 15.83 -12.55
CA GLY A 2 -4.52 15.08 -12.14
C GLY A 2 -4.40 15.05 -10.62
N TRP A 3 -3.62 14.10 -10.08
CA TRP A 3 -3.38 14.04 -8.64
C TRP A 3 -2.03 13.38 -8.32
N ARG A 4 -1.54 13.64 -7.12
CA ARG A 4 -0.41 12.93 -6.50
C ARG A 4 -0.82 12.46 -5.12
N PHE A 5 -0.38 11.26 -4.80
CA PHE A 5 -0.47 10.67 -3.45
C PHE A 5 0.94 10.31 -3.00
N GLY A 6 1.23 10.48 -1.72
CA GLY A 6 2.51 10.06 -1.14
C GLY A 6 2.34 9.61 0.29
N VAL A 7 3.00 8.53 0.65
CA VAL A 7 3.11 8.05 2.04
C VAL A 7 4.54 7.59 2.31
N ALA A 8 5.07 8.02 3.45
CA ALA A 8 6.30 7.49 4.01
C ALA A 8 5.95 6.73 5.30
N PHE A 9 6.21 5.43 5.31
CA PHE A 9 5.83 4.54 6.40
C PHE A 9 6.94 3.55 6.74
N GLY A 10 6.93 3.07 7.99
CA GLY A 10 7.81 2.03 8.48
C GLY A 10 7.03 0.93 9.20
N ILE A 11 7.53 -0.30 9.15
CA ILE A 11 6.99 -1.40 9.93
C ILE A 11 7.76 -1.44 11.24
N SER A 12 7.06 -1.23 12.36
CA SER A 12 7.66 -1.09 13.69
C SER A 12 7.30 -2.25 14.64
N ASP A 13 7.06 -3.44 14.08
CA ASP A 13 6.79 -4.64 14.87
C ASP A 13 7.99 -5.01 15.75
N THR A 14 7.76 -5.29 17.03
CA THR A 14 8.79 -5.74 17.97
C THR A 14 9.15 -7.21 17.83
N ALA A 15 8.31 -7.99 17.13
CA ALA A 15 8.53 -9.39 16.81
C ALA A 15 8.06 -9.67 15.37
N LEU A 16 8.67 -10.64 14.72
CA LEU A 16 8.27 -11.03 13.36
C LEU A 16 6.82 -11.49 13.33
N ASN A 17 6.01 -10.85 12.50
CA ASN A 17 4.57 -11.07 12.37
C ASN A 17 4.22 -11.62 10.98
N THR A 18 4.51 -12.92 10.78
CA THR A 18 4.43 -13.58 9.47
C THR A 18 3.01 -13.68 8.90
N GLY A 19 1.98 -13.41 9.69
CA GLY A 19 0.59 -13.41 9.22
C GLY A 19 0.01 -12.01 9.03
N ALA A 20 0.83 -10.99 9.20
CA ALA A 20 0.37 -9.61 9.11
C ALA A 20 -0.11 -9.27 7.69
N ARG A 21 -1.14 -8.44 7.64
CA ARG A 21 -1.64 -7.79 6.43
C ARG A 21 -1.58 -6.30 6.60
N GLN A 22 -1.35 -5.59 5.52
CA GLN A 22 -1.24 -4.13 5.56
C GLN A 22 -1.63 -3.50 4.24
N PHE A 23 -2.14 -2.26 4.32
CA PHE A 23 -2.44 -1.44 3.16
C PHE A 23 -2.26 0.03 3.50
N TYR A 24 -1.53 0.73 2.65
CA TYR A 24 -1.31 2.18 2.70
C TYR A 24 -1.61 2.73 1.33
N GLY A 25 -2.71 3.48 1.20
CA GLY A 25 -3.12 3.91 -0.13
C GLY A 25 -4.46 4.60 -0.17
N MET A 26 -5.06 4.60 -1.33
CA MET A 26 -6.36 5.20 -1.60
C MET A 26 -7.41 4.12 -1.85
N THR A 27 -8.61 4.34 -1.34
CA THR A 27 -9.75 3.43 -1.44
C THR A 27 -11.06 4.19 -1.51
N SER A 28 -12.08 3.61 -2.12
CA SER A 28 -13.44 4.14 -2.08
C SER A 28 -14.17 3.88 -0.76
N ALA A 29 -13.62 3.05 0.12
CA ALA A 29 -14.23 2.77 1.41
C ALA A 29 -14.24 4.03 2.29
N THR A 30 -15.42 4.41 2.78
CA THR A 30 -15.62 5.54 3.69
C THR A 30 -15.47 5.16 5.15
N THR A 31 -15.40 3.86 5.45
CA THR A 31 -15.10 3.30 6.77
C THR A 31 -13.73 2.65 6.74
N LEU A 32 -13.14 2.40 7.90
CA LEU A 32 -11.86 1.70 7.99
C LEU A 32 -11.93 0.36 7.23
N LEU A 33 -10.92 0.08 6.42
CA LEU A 33 -10.80 -1.18 5.70
C LEU A 33 -10.81 -2.34 6.70
N GLY A 34 -11.71 -3.29 6.50
CA GLY A 34 -11.89 -4.45 7.35
C GLY A 34 -10.86 -5.56 7.14
N ILE A 35 -9.61 -5.21 6.82
CA ILE A 35 -8.53 -6.20 6.66
C ILE A 35 -8.38 -6.97 7.96
N SER A 36 -8.42 -8.30 7.88
CA SER A 36 -8.44 -9.17 9.05
C SER A 36 -7.81 -10.54 8.76
N SER A 37 -7.95 -11.50 9.62
CA SER A 37 -7.53 -12.88 9.35
C SER A 37 -8.30 -13.53 8.18
N THR A 38 -9.47 -13.02 7.84
CA THR A 38 -10.34 -13.57 6.79
C THR A 38 -10.52 -12.64 5.59
N VAL A 39 -10.31 -11.34 5.75
CA VAL A 39 -10.41 -10.35 4.66
C VAL A 39 -9.00 -9.97 4.21
N THR A 40 -8.66 -10.34 2.99
CA THR A 40 -7.37 -10.09 2.37
C THR A 40 -7.33 -8.74 1.65
N VAL A 41 -6.15 -8.17 1.44
CA VAL A 41 -5.98 -6.92 0.70
C VAL A 41 -6.39 -7.11 -0.76
N ASP A 42 -6.10 -8.26 -1.35
CA ASP A 42 -6.45 -8.56 -2.74
C ASP A 42 -7.97 -8.75 -2.97
N SER A 43 -8.76 -8.91 -1.92
CA SER A 43 -10.23 -8.96 -2.01
C SER A 43 -10.89 -7.58 -2.04
N LEU A 44 -10.13 -6.51 -1.82
CA LEU A 44 -10.65 -5.15 -1.80
C LEU A 44 -10.86 -4.62 -3.23
N THR A 45 -11.89 -3.79 -3.39
CA THR A 45 -12.23 -3.15 -4.67
C THR A 45 -12.06 -1.63 -4.60
N ASN A 46 -11.91 -0.99 -5.74
CA ASN A 46 -11.65 0.45 -5.86
C ASN A 46 -10.49 0.89 -4.95
N ILE A 47 -9.36 0.21 -5.08
CA ILE A 47 -8.13 0.49 -4.31
C ILE A 47 -6.94 0.75 -5.23
N ILE A 48 -6.03 1.57 -4.76
CA ILE A 48 -4.67 1.68 -5.27
C ILE A 48 -3.72 2.05 -4.13
N GLY A 49 -2.70 1.23 -3.88
CA GLY A 49 -1.80 1.44 -2.76
C GLY A 49 -0.71 0.39 -2.67
N ILE A 50 0.10 0.50 -1.63
CA ILE A 50 1.15 -0.46 -1.28
C ILE A 50 0.71 -1.25 -0.05
N GLY A 51 1.06 -2.53 0.00
CA GLY A 51 0.70 -3.38 1.13
C GLY A 51 1.20 -4.81 1.02
N SER A 52 0.60 -5.70 1.80
CA SER A 52 0.84 -7.14 1.71
C SER A 52 -0.32 -7.94 2.30
N ASP A 53 -0.54 -9.13 1.78
CA ASP A 53 -1.32 -10.19 2.40
C ASP A 53 -0.44 -11.14 3.23
N ALA A 54 -1.05 -12.02 3.99
CA ALA A 54 -0.36 -12.93 4.91
C ALA A 54 0.69 -13.84 4.25
N SER A 55 0.51 -14.17 2.98
CA SER A 55 1.43 -15.01 2.21
C SER A 55 2.51 -14.24 1.46
N ASP A 56 2.42 -12.91 1.40
CA ASP A 56 3.37 -12.09 0.67
C ASP A 56 4.65 -11.91 1.50
N THR A 57 5.78 -12.28 0.93
CA THR A 57 7.10 -12.05 1.54
C THR A 57 7.60 -10.63 1.34
N ASN A 58 7.19 -10.02 0.22
CA ASN A 58 7.54 -8.65 -0.15
C ASN A 58 6.31 -7.75 -0.15
N LEU A 59 6.53 -6.46 -0.03
CA LEU A 59 5.50 -5.47 -0.30
C LEU A 59 5.08 -5.55 -1.78
N GLN A 60 3.78 -5.37 -1.99
CA GLN A 60 3.13 -5.40 -3.29
C GLN A 60 2.47 -4.05 -3.55
N ILE A 61 2.37 -3.62 -4.79
CA ILE A 61 1.39 -2.62 -5.17
C ILE A 61 0.10 -3.35 -5.50
N PHE A 62 -0.98 -2.97 -4.83
CA PHE A 62 -2.33 -3.45 -5.10
C PHE A 62 -3.10 -2.40 -5.90
N HIS A 63 -3.76 -2.82 -6.96
CA HIS A 63 -4.71 -1.97 -7.67
C HIS A 63 -5.90 -2.79 -8.15
N ASN A 64 -7.09 -2.23 -8.01
CA ASN A 64 -8.34 -2.88 -8.40
C ASN A 64 -9.40 -1.85 -8.76
N ASP A 65 -10.21 -2.19 -9.75
CA ASP A 65 -11.44 -1.49 -10.06
C ASP A 65 -12.59 -1.90 -9.12
N ALA A 66 -13.84 -1.77 -9.55
CA ALA A 66 -15.01 -2.11 -8.74
C ALA A 66 -15.28 -3.62 -8.65
N THR A 67 -14.50 -4.47 -9.32
CA THR A 67 -14.82 -5.90 -9.47
C THR A 67 -13.61 -6.81 -9.40
N GLY A 68 -13.84 -8.07 -9.02
CA GLY A 68 -12.81 -9.10 -9.04
C GLY A 68 -11.75 -8.97 -7.93
N THR A 69 -10.61 -9.57 -8.19
CA THR A 69 -9.45 -9.61 -7.28
C THR A 69 -8.43 -8.55 -7.69
N ALA A 70 -7.81 -7.91 -6.73
CA ALA A 70 -6.78 -6.91 -7.00
C ALA A 70 -5.58 -7.50 -7.75
N THR A 71 -5.07 -6.75 -8.69
CA THR A 71 -3.77 -7.03 -9.32
C THR A 71 -2.66 -6.67 -8.33
N LYS A 72 -1.64 -7.52 -8.25
CA LYS A 72 -0.46 -7.35 -7.41
C LYS A 72 0.78 -7.13 -8.26
N ILE A 73 1.61 -6.16 -7.90
CA ILE A 73 2.94 -5.94 -8.48
C ILE A 73 3.96 -6.17 -7.36
N ASP A 74 4.73 -7.24 -7.43
CA ASP A 74 5.77 -7.56 -6.45
C ASP A 74 6.95 -6.61 -6.57
N LEU A 75 7.35 -5.99 -5.46
CA LEU A 75 8.44 -5.02 -5.41
C LEU A 75 9.82 -5.68 -5.22
N GLY A 76 9.84 -6.99 -4.95
CA GLY A 76 11.07 -7.76 -4.77
C GLY A 76 11.68 -7.70 -3.38
N ALA A 77 12.77 -8.44 -3.20
CA ALA A 77 13.36 -8.76 -1.89
C ALA A 77 13.91 -7.56 -1.08
N ASN A 78 14.08 -6.39 -1.71
CA ASN A 78 14.48 -5.18 -1.00
C ASN A 78 13.30 -4.47 -0.29
N PHE A 79 12.08 -4.99 -0.43
CA PHE A 79 10.85 -4.42 0.10
C PHE A 79 10.11 -5.46 0.94
N LEU A 80 10.72 -5.92 2.03
CA LEU A 80 10.15 -6.96 2.88
C LEU A 80 8.83 -6.51 3.52
N ALA A 81 7.80 -7.36 3.40
CA ALA A 81 6.45 -7.11 3.93
C ALA A 81 6.37 -7.26 5.45
N ASN A 82 7.21 -8.14 6.01
CA ASN A 82 7.25 -8.41 7.44
C ASN A 82 8.70 -8.36 7.92
N ARG A 83 8.94 -7.58 8.97
CA ARG A 83 10.26 -7.43 9.55
C ARG A 83 10.15 -7.12 11.03
N THR A 84 11.18 -7.45 11.78
CA THR A 84 11.34 -6.97 13.15
C THR A 84 12.03 -5.62 13.14
N VAL A 85 11.69 -4.78 14.09
CA VAL A 85 12.43 -3.54 14.34
C VAL A 85 13.84 -3.91 14.75
N SER A 86 14.79 -3.70 13.87
CA SER A 86 16.21 -3.76 14.23
C SER A 86 16.81 -2.37 14.42
N ALA A 87 16.24 -1.35 13.80
CA ALA A 87 16.61 0.06 13.97
C ALA A 87 15.49 0.94 13.42
N ALA A 88 15.35 2.13 13.95
CA ALA A 88 14.26 3.09 13.64
C ALA A 88 14.28 3.66 12.21
N THR A 89 14.88 3.00 11.24
CA THR A 89 15.19 3.60 9.93
C THR A 89 14.57 2.89 8.72
N ASP A 90 13.75 1.86 8.96
CA ASP A 90 13.22 1.04 7.88
C ASP A 90 11.96 1.65 7.28
N PHE A 91 12.11 2.82 6.70
CA PHE A 91 11.02 3.52 6.02
C PHE A 91 11.01 3.21 4.53
N PHE A 92 9.79 3.09 4.03
CA PHE A 92 9.46 3.08 2.61
C PHE A 92 8.77 4.38 2.24
N VAL A 93 9.15 4.94 1.10
CA VAL A 93 8.45 6.07 0.49
C VAL A 93 7.72 5.57 -0.72
N PHE A 94 6.41 5.68 -0.71
CA PHE A 94 5.54 5.31 -1.82
C PHE A 94 4.84 6.54 -2.38
N GLU A 95 4.95 6.72 -3.68
CA GLU A 95 4.36 7.82 -4.42
C GLU A 95 3.54 7.30 -5.59
N LEU A 96 2.37 7.90 -5.80
CA LEU A 96 1.56 7.74 -7.00
C LEU A 96 1.39 9.08 -7.68
N TYR A 97 1.38 9.06 -9.00
CA TYR A 97 1.14 10.24 -9.83
C TYR A 97 0.21 9.88 -10.99
N ASN A 98 -0.90 10.59 -11.09
CA ASN A 98 -1.78 10.53 -12.24
C ASN A 98 -1.75 11.88 -12.95
N PRO A 99 -1.23 11.97 -14.19
CA PRO A 99 -1.25 13.19 -14.97
C PRO A 99 -2.68 13.66 -15.26
N PHE A 100 -2.82 14.95 -15.50
CA PHE A 100 -4.10 15.52 -15.93
C PHE A 100 -4.58 14.81 -17.21
N ASN A 101 -5.85 14.41 -17.21
CA ASN A 101 -6.50 13.75 -18.34
C ASN A 101 -5.85 12.42 -18.79
N SER A 102 -5.19 11.72 -17.88
CA SER A 102 -4.53 10.45 -18.14
C SER A 102 -5.25 9.29 -17.46
N MET A 103 -5.33 8.15 -18.14
CA MET A 103 -5.73 6.86 -17.58
C MET A 103 -4.54 6.06 -17.03
N THR A 104 -3.35 6.64 -17.02
CA THR A 104 -2.14 6.00 -16.51
C THR A 104 -1.80 6.55 -15.14
N VAL A 105 -1.57 5.66 -14.19
CA VAL A 105 -1.00 6.00 -12.88
C VAL A 105 0.43 5.53 -12.85
N TYR A 106 1.34 6.44 -12.56
CA TYR A 106 2.76 6.14 -12.32
C TYR A 106 2.98 5.90 -10.84
N TYR A 107 3.87 4.97 -10.52
CA TYR A 107 4.27 4.70 -9.14
C TYR A 107 5.78 4.75 -8.99
N ARG A 108 6.19 5.11 -7.80
CA ARG A 108 7.57 5.05 -7.33
C ARG A 108 7.59 4.56 -5.90
N VAL A 109 8.44 3.57 -5.61
CA VAL A 109 8.65 3.07 -4.26
C VAL A 109 10.14 3.07 -3.96
N THR A 110 10.53 3.68 -2.85
CA THR A 110 11.92 3.73 -2.38
C THR A 110 12.02 3.07 -1.01
N SER A 111 12.90 2.09 -0.88
CA SER A 111 13.37 1.59 0.42
C SER A 111 14.53 2.46 0.88
N LEU A 112 14.34 3.18 1.98
CA LEU A 112 15.38 4.07 2.50
C LEU A 112 16.54 3.30 3.14
N GLU A 113 16.27 2.12 3.69
CA GLU A 113 17.31 1.25 4.25
C GLU A 113 18.31 0.78 3.18
N ASN A 114 17.77 0.27 2.08
CA ASN A 114 18.56 -0.34 1.01
C ASN A 114 18.96 0.66 -0.08
N ASN A 115 18.42 1.88 -0.02
CA ASN A 115 18.57 2.91 -1.05
C ASN A 115 18.21 2.38 -2.46
N VAL A 116 17.15 1.57 -2.55
CA VAL A 116 16.64 0.98 -3.79
C VAL A 116 15.33 1.62 -4.15
N THR A 117 15.15 1.97 -5.41
CA THR A 117 13.91 2.52 -5.97
C THR A 117 13.39 1.63 -7.08
N VAL A 118 12.07 1.38 -7.06
CA VAL A 118 11.32 0.72 -8.13
C VAL A 118 10.27 1.70 -8.64
N GLU A 119 10.18 1.80 -9.97
CA GLU A 119 9.24 2.69 -10.65
C GLU A 119 8.48 1.93 -11.74
N GLY A 120 7.28 2.36 -12.05
CA GLY A 120 6.50 1.80 -13.14
C GLY A 120 5.19 2.54 -13.38
N SER A 121 4.33 1.93 -14.19
CA SER A 121 3.03 2.49 -14.54
C SER A 121 1.94 1.43 -14.56
N ILE A 122 0.72 1.86 -14.28
CA ILE A 122 -0.50 1.05 -14.23
C ILE A 122 -1.52 1.68 -15.19
N THR A 123 -2.05 0.89 -16.11
CA THR A 123 -3.00 1.35 -17.14
C THR A 123 -4.32 0.60 -17.14
N THR A 124 -4.45 -0.43 -16.33
CA THR A 124 -5.63 -1.30 -16.26
C THR A 124 -6.01 -1.57 -14.81
N ASN A 125 -7.22 -2.04 -14.57
CA ASN A 125 -7.72 -2.43 -13.24
C ASN A 125 -7.50 -1.31 -12.20
N LEU A 126 -7.79 -0.06 -12.58
CA LEU A 126 -7.68 1.12 -11.73
C LEU A 126 -9.03 1.42 -11.06
N PRO A 127 -9.02 2.07 -9.88
CA PRO A 127 -10.25 2.55 -9.26
C PRO A 127 -11.10 3.36 -10.23
N ASN A 128 -12.42 3.21 -10.12
CA ASN A 128 -13.36 3.92 -10.98
C ASN A 128 -13.23 5.45 -10.75
N ASP A 129 -13.13 6.21 -11.83
CA ASP A 129 -12.95 7.67 -11.83
C ASP A 129 -14.16 8.45 -11.28
N THR A 130 -15.32 7.82 -11.23
CA THR A 130 -16.55 8.40 -10.67
C THR A 130 -16.74 8.15 -9.18
N THR A 131 -15.86 7.34 -8.56
CA THR A 131 -15.98 6.98 -7.16
C THR A 131 -15.03 7.86 -6.30
N PRO A 132 -15.54 8.55 -5.27
CA PRO A 132 -14.69 9.29 -4.34
C PRO A 132 -13.67 8.34 -3.69
N ILE A 133 -12.44 8.80 -3.53
CA ILE A 133 -11.35 8.03 -2.93
C ILE A 133 -10.90 8.71 -1.65
N THR A 134 -10.73 7.92 -0.60
CA THR A 134 -10.17 8.32 0.70
C THR A 134 -8.78 7.72 0.89
N MET A 135 -7.95 8.35 1.72
CA MET A 135 -6.67 7.77 2.13
C MET A 135 -6.87 6.89 3.36
N GLN A 136 -6.25 5.72 3.33
CA GLN A 136 -6.24 4.82 4.49
C GLN A 136 -4.87 4.17 4.70
N ALA A 137 -4.55 3.94 5.97
CA ALA A 137 -3.40 3.18 6.41
C ALA A 137 -3.86 2.17 7.47
N VAL A 138 -3.68 0.90 7.20
CA VAL A 138 -4.13 -0.19 8.04
C VAL A 138 -3.05 -1.27 8.11
N ARG A 139 -2.78 -1.78 9.31
CA ARG A 139 -1.99 -2.98 9.53
C ARG A 139 -2.67 -3.86 10.59
N THR A 140 -2.70 -5.16 10.36
CA THR A 140 -3.27 -6.14 11.27
C THR A 140 -2.33 -7.33 11.42
N SER A 141 -2.31 -7.94 12.59
CA SER A 141 -1.57 -9.18 12.87
C SER A 141 -2.14 -10.41 12.15
N GLY A 142 -3.27 -10.26 11.46
CA GLY A 142 -3.94 -11.39 10.84
C GLY A 142 -4.42 -12.40 11.87
N ALA A 143 -3.94 -13.64 11.74
CA ALA A 143 -4.32 -14.75 12.64
C ALA A 143 -3.34 -14.93 13.83
N THR A 144 -2.29 -14.12 13.93
CA THR A 144 -1.30 -14.23 15.00
C THR A 144 -1.70 -13.41 16.22
N SER A 145 -1.22 -13.82 17.40
CA SER A 145 -1.45 -13.08 18.64
C SER A 145 -0.44 -11.95 18.88
N ASN A 146 0.54 -11.79 18.00
CA ASN A 146 1.55 -10.75 18.14
C ASN A 146 0.95 -9.38 17.84
N ALA A 147 1.31 -8.41 18.65
CA ALA A 147 0.98 -7.02 18.35
C ALA A 147 1.67 -6.60 17.06
N CYS A 148 0.94 -5.89 16.20
CA CYS A 148 1.51 -5.27 15.00
C CYS A 148 1.49 -3.76 15.14
N SER A 149 2.51 -3.12 14.59
CA SER A 149 2.65 -1.68 14.61
C SER A 149 3.27 -1.16 13.32
N PHE A 150 2.99 0.09 13.03
CA PHE A 150 3.59 0.83 11.91
C PHE A 150 3.68 2.30 12.25
N ASP A 151 4.62 2.97 11.64
CA ASP A 151 4.83 4.41 11.77
C ASP A 151 4.54 5.09 10.43
N ILE A 152 3.92 6.26 10.47
CA ILE A 152 3.76 7.13 9.31
C ILE A 152 4.49 8.43 9.61
N SER A 153 5.46 8.79 8.78
CA SER A 153 6.13 10.08 8.87
C SER A 153 5.53 11.13 7.95
N GLN A 154 4.89 10.70 6.85
CA GLN A 154 4.25 11.59 5.89
C GLN A 154 3.07 10.91 5.22
N LEU A 155 1.99 11.65 5.01
CA LEU A 155 0.84 11.25 4.21
C LEU A 155 0.30 12.49 3.49
N THR A 156 0.29 12.46 2.17
CA THR A 156 -0.10 13.61 1.34
C THR A 156 -0.97 13.20 0.17
N ILE A 157 -1.91 14.07 -0.19
CA ILE A 157 -2.60 14.06 -1.46
C ILE A 157 -2.69 15.47 -2.01
N ASN A 158 -2.39 15.64 -3.28
CA ASN A 158 -2.46 16.91 -3.98
C ASN A 158 -3.27 16.73 -5.26
N CYS A 159 -4.29 17.56 -5.44
CA CYS A 159 -4.99 17.68 -6.72
C CYS A 159 -4.23 18.65 -7.61
N LEU A 160 -4.06 18.25 -8.87
CA LEU A 160 -3.37 19.06 -9.88
C LEU A 160 -4.43 19.70 -10.78
N SER A 161 -4.41 21.00 -10.84
CA SER A 161 -5.31 21.80 -11.71
C SER A 161 -4.73 21.96 -13.12
#